data_3e9d605694cc98fccefd40894e5986ed
#
_entry.id   3e9d605694cc98fccefd40894e5986ed
#
_cell.length_a   1.000
_cell.length_b   1.000
_cell.length_c   1.000
_cell.angle_alpha   90.00
_cell.angle_beta   90.00
_cell.angle_gamma   90.00
#
_symmetry.space_group_name_H-M   'P 1'
#
loop_
_entity.id
_entity.type
_entity.pdbx_description
1 polymer ?
#
loop_
_entity_poly.entity_id
_entity_poly.type
_entity_poly.pdbx_seq_one_letter_code
_entity_poly.pdbx_strand_id
1 'polypeptide(L)'
;ALDDEAAPVAAVETTNDDMYDEAADIERVGGRMLADVERETHAAERQVGRVVAEMLQHVIRVQDGHRPGKQRKDALLDPRRAIAAAGLGLGPEFAGTIAHALETKPRTPVIWLHGLECTCCTESFIRSANPLAGDVILSMISLDYDDTIMAAAGHQAEEILEQTVEKYDGQYILACEGNPPLNEDGMYCIIGGKPFTEQLMRVADHCKAIISWGSCASYGCVQAAKPNPTRAVPIHKVILDKPIVKVPGCPPIAEVMTGGITYYATFGQLPPLDRQGRPKMFYGQRLHDKCYRRPHFDAGQFVEKFDDEGARKGYCLYKVGCKGPTTYNACSTVRWNGGLSFPIQAGHPCIGCSEDGFWDKGGFYDRLTSIDAFGVESNADKIGGTAAAIVGGAVAIHAAGSVIKRVAQKGDHES
;
A
#
# COMPACT_ATOMS: atom_id res chain seq x y z
N ALA A 1 23.69 31.15 47.72
CA ALA A 1 22.50 30.94 48.54
C ALA A 1 21.26 31.25 47.68
N LEU A 2 20.66 30.25 47.14
CA LEU A 2 19.30 30.28 46.59
C LEU A 2 18.66 28.99 47.11
N ASP A 3 17.77 29.18 48.07
CA ASP A 3 16.96 28.13 48.67
C ASP A 3 15.90 27.68 47.69
N ASP A 4 15.96 26.41 47.21
CA ASP A 4 14.92 25.73 46.49
C ASP A 4 14.00 25.01 47.48
N GLU A 5 12.89 25.61 47.84
CA GLU A 5 11.78 24.95 48.51
C GLU A 5 10.95 24.18 47.48
N ALA A 6 11.18 22.89 47.37
CA ALA A 6 10.31 21.97 46.64
C ALA A 6 9.05 21.70 47.48
N ALA A 7 7.88 22.06 46.96
CA ALA A 7 6.59 21.71 47.52
C ALA A 7 6.39 20.17 47.51
N PRO A 8 5.79 19.56 48.53
CA PRO A 8 5.56 18.13 48.59
C PRO A 8 4.48 17.71 47.61
N VAL A 9 4.84 16.78 46.73
CA VAL A 9 3.88 16.05 45.89
C VAL A 9 3.02 15.18 46.79
N ALA A 10 1.73 15.47 46.89
CA ALA A 10 0.79 14.63 47.59
C ALA A 10 0.74 13.23 46.92
N ALA A 11 1.15 12.21 47.63
CA ALA A 11 0.96 10.83 47.24
C ALA A 11 -0.54 10.51 47.27
N VAL A 12 -1.11 10.22 46.11
CA VAL A 12 -2.45 9.62 46.01
C VAL A 12 -2.28 8.14 46.39
N GLU A 13 -2.66 7.78 47.60
CA GLU A 13 -2.83 6.39 47.98
C GLU A 13 -4.07 5.84 47.29
N THR A 14 -3.90 5.21 46.12
CA THR A 14 -4.90 4.34 45.54
C THR A 14 -4.90 3.02 46.35
N THR A 15 -6.01 2.66 46.94
CA THR A 15 -6.16 1.41 47.65
C THR A 15 -6.14 0.25 46.65
N ASN A 16 -5.64 -0.92 47.09
CA ASN A 16 -5.51 -2.10 46.23
C ASN A 16 -6.86 -2.57 45.67
N ASP A 17 -7.96 -2.29 46.38
CA ASP A 17 -9.32 -2.61 46.00
C ASP A 17 -9.83 -1.82 44.79
N ASP A 18 -9.45 -0.54 44.66
CA ASP A 18 -9.83 0.30 43.52
C ASP A 18 -9.17 -0.19 42.21
N MET A 19 -7.94 -0.75 42.28
CA MET A 19 -7.25 -1.32 41.13
C MET A 19 -7.87 -2.62 40.60
N TYR A 20 -8.46 -3.44 41.48
CA TYR A 20 -9.12 -4.68 41.06
C TYR A 20 -10.49 -4.43 40.44
N ASP A 21 -11.22 -3.43 40.88
CA ASP A 21 -12.50 -3.01 40.28
C ASP A 21 -12.30 -2.41 38.90
N GLU A 22 -11.26 -1.60 38.68
CA GLU A 22 -10.91 -1.05 37.36
C GLU A 22 -10.46 -2.13 36.36
N ALA A 23 -9.72 -3.13 36.81
CA ALA A 23 -9.32 -4.28 36.01
C ALA A 23 -10.52 -5.13 35.56
N ALA A 24 -11.49 -5.37 36.49
CA ALA A 24 -12.71 -6.12 36.18
C ALA A 24 -13.63 -5.37 35.20
N ASP A 25 -13.65 -4.04 35.24
CA ASP A 25 -14.38 -3.23 34.26
C ASP A 25 -13.71 -3.20 32.88
N ILE A 26 -12.38 -3.18 32.83
CA ILE A 26 -11.61 -3.27 31.56
C ILE A 26 -11.85 -4.64 30.90
N GLU A 27 -11.84 -5.76 31.65
CA GLU A 27 -12.17 -7.08 31.12
C GLU A 27 -13.61 -7.16 30.59
N ARG A 28 -14.56 -6.56 31.30
CA ARG A 28 -15.98 -6.55 30.91
C ARG A 28 -16.23 -5.70 29.65
N VAL A 29 -15.57 -4.55 29.53
CA VAL A 29 -15.62 -3.68 28.34
C VAL A 29 -14.90 -4.35 27.17
N GLY A 30 -13.72 -4.92 27.40
CA GLY A 30 -12.97 -5.65 26.38
C GLY A 30 -13.74 -6.86 25.85
N GLY A 31 -14.37 -7.65 26.72
CA GLY A 31 -15.22 -8.79 26.33
C GLY A 31 -16.45 -8.40 25.51
N ARG A 32 -17.09 -7.26 25.80
CA ARG A 32 -18.20 -6.73 24.99
C ARG A 32 -17.72 -6.24 23.62
N MET A 33 -16.62 -5.50 23.56
CA MET A 33 -16.03 -5.05 22.29
C MET A 33 -15.64 -6.21 21.39
N LEU A 34 -15.03 -7.28 21.93
CA LEU A 34 -14.69 -8.47 21.18
C LEU A 34 -15.94 -9.18 20.62
N ALA A 35 -16.99 -9.32 21.43
CA ALA A 35 -18.24 -9.93 20.99
C ALA A 35 -19.01 -9.10 19.96
N ASP A 36 -18.87 -7.76 19.98
CA ASP A 36 -19.43 -6.88 18.98
C ASP A 36 -18.65 -6.95 17.67
N VAL A 37 -17.30 -6.96 17.73
CA VAL A 37 -16.42 -7.15 16.57
C VAL A 37 -16.67 -8.51 15.90
N GLU A 38 -16.82 -9.59 16.67
CA GLU A 38 -17.15 -10.92 16.12
C GLU A 38 -18.52 -10.92 15.43
N ARG A 39 -19.53 -10.27 16.01
CA ARG A 39 -20.85 -10.14 15.38
C ARG A 39 -20.83 -9.35 14.09
N GLU A 40 -20.10 -8.24 14.04
CA GLU A 40 -19.95 -7.43 12.84
C GLU A 40 -19.15 -8.17 11.76
N THR A 41 -18.11 -8.92 12.14
CA THR A 41 -17.31 -9.74 11.22
C THR A 41 -18.16 -10.82 10.58
N HIS A 42 -18.94 -11.57 11.37
CA HIS A 42 -19.87 -12.56 10.84
C HIS A 42 -21.02 -11.97 10.04
N ALA A 43 -21.43 -10.73 10.31
CA ALA A 43 -22.43 -10.03 9.51
C ALA A 43 -21.84 -9.61 8.15
N ALA A 44 -20.61 -9.12 8.14
CA ALA A 44 -19.88 -8.77 6.91
C ALA A 44 -19.61 -10.01 6.04
N GLU A 45 -19.18 -11.13 6.64
CA GLU A 45 -18.99 -12.40 5.93
C GLU A 45 -20.30 -12.90 5.29
N ARG A 46 -21.43 -12.83 6.01
CA ARG A 46 -22.75 -13.19 5.44
C ARG A 46 -23.17 -12.24 4.32
N GLN A 47 -22.81 -10.97 4.41
CA GLN A 47 -23.14 -9.98 3.36
C GLN A 47 -22.30 -10.19 2.11
N VAL A 48 -21.00 -10.46 2.26
CA VAL A 48 -20.10 -10.84 1.17
C VAL A 48 -20.57 -12.15 0.54
N GLY A 49 -20.92 -13.15 1.35
CA GLY A 49 -21.49 -14.41 0.86
C GLY A 49 -22.78 -14.23 0.05
N ARG A 50 -23.66 -13.31 0.45
CA ARG A 50 -24.87 -12.97 -0.32
C ARG A 50 -24.56 -12.28 -1.64
N VAL A 51 -23.68 -11.27 -1.64
CA VAL A 51 -23.29 -10.56 -2.86
C VAL A 51 -22.61 -11.52 -3.85
N VAL A 52 -21.74 -12.40 -3.36
CA VAL A 52 -21.12 -13.44 -4.19
C VAL A 52 -22.16 -14.42 -4.74
N ALA A 53 -23.13 -14.84 -3.95
CA ALA A 53 -24.20 -15.74 -4.38
C ALA A 53 -25.13 -15.06 -5.41
N GLU A 54 -25.46 -13.79 -5.24
CA GLU A 54 -26.25 -13.00 -6.20
C GLU A 54 -25.52 -12.76 -7.51
N MET A 55 -24.22 -12.45 -7.45
CA MET A 55 -23.36 -12.34 -8.63
C MET A 55 -23.25 -13.69 -9.37
N LEU A 56 -23.09 -14.80 -8.64
CA LEU A 56 -23.08 -16.14 -9.22
C LEU A 56 -24.42 -16.49 -9.89
N GLN A 57 -25.56 -16.13 -9.28
CA GLN A 57 -26.89 -16.33 -9.88
C GLN A 57 -27.09 -15.46 -11.12
N HIS A 58 -26.53 -14.25 -11.15
CA HIS A 58 -26.61 -13.38 -12.34
C HIS A 58 -25.78 -13.94 -13.50
N VAL A 59 -24.56 -14.41 -13.21
CA VAL A 59 -23.68 -15.09 -14.20
C VAL A 59 -24.34 -16.36 -14.76
N ILE A 60 -25.02 -17.14 -13.92
CA ILE A 60 -25.75 -18.35 -14.34
C ILE A 60 -26.90 -17.99 -15.28
N ARG A 61 -27.64 -16.94 -15.01
CA ARG A 61 -28.79 -16.49 -15.88
C ARG A 61 -28.35 -15.95 -17.24
N VAL A 62 -27.18 -15.30 -17.32
CA VAL A 62 -26.68 -14.78 -18.60
C VAL A 62 -26.14 -15.90 -19.51
N GLN A 63 -25.72 -17.03 -18.94
CA GLN A 63 -25.12 -18.16 -19.68
C GLN A 63 -26.13 -19.25 -20.14
N ASP A 64 -27.36 -19.24 -19.65
CA ASP A 64 -28.37 -20.21 -20.07
C ASP A 64 -28.80 -20.10 -21.56
N GLY A 65 -28.31 -19.08 -22.28
CA GLY A 65 -28.48 -18.90 -23.73
C GLY A 65 -27.51 -19.70 -24.61
N HIS A 66 -26.41 -20.25 -24.04
CA HIS A 66 -25.43 -21.03 -24.80
C HIS A 66 -25.05 -22.31 -24.01
N ARG A 67 -25.47 -23.47 -24.49
CA ARG A 67 -25.13 -24.78 -23.88
C ARG A 67 -23.74 -25.25 -24.24
N PRO A 68 -22.74 -25.21 -23.31
CA PRO A 68 -21.54 -26.03 -23.38
C PRO A 68 -21.63 -27.21 -22.42
N GLY A 69 -20.92 -28.31 -22.74
CA GLY A 69 -21.00 -29.58 -22.06
C GLY A 69 -20.67 -29.59 -20.56
N LYS A 70 -21.10 -30.68 -19.91
CA LYS A 70 -21.13 -30.91 -18.45
C LYS A 70 -19.81 -30.63 -17.71
N GLN A 71 -18.64 -30.83 -18.33
CA GLN A 71 -17.31 -30.60 -17.71
C GLN A 71 -16.95 -29.13 -17.48
N ARG A 72 -17.57 -28.17 -18.20
CA ARG A 72 -17.33 -26.74 -17.99
C ARG A 72 -18.07 -26.17 -16.78
N LYS A 73 -19.15 -26.82 -16.34
CA LYS A 73 -19.97 -26.34 -15.21
C LYS A 73 -19.25 -26.50 -13.86
N ASP A 74 -18.51 -27.59 -13.69
CA ASP A 74 -17.83 -27.89 -12.42
C ASP A 74 -16.58 -26.99 -12.19
N ALA A 75 -15.92 -26.58 -13.28
CA ALA A 75 -14.76 -25.67 -13.22
C ALA A 75 -15.14 -24.23 -12.85
N LEU A 76 -16.36 -23.78 -13.19
CA LEU A 76 -16.86 -22.43 -12.88
C LEU A 76 -17.44 -22.30 -11.45
N LEU A 77 -17.70 -23.43 -10.79
CA LEU A 77 -18.37 -23.48 -9.48
C LEU A 77 -17.42 -23.58 -8.29
N ASP A 78 -16.09 -23.56 -8.50
CA ASP A 78 -15.13 -23.49 -7.38
C ASP A 78 -15.05 -22.00 -6.91
N PRO A 79 -15.61 -21.67 -5.73
CA PRO A 79 -15.61 -20.31 -5.21
C PRO A 79 -14.20 -19.74 -5.02
N ARG A 80 -13.18 -20.58 -4.81
CA ARG A 80 -11.78 -20.16 -4.67
C ARG A 80 -11.24 -19.52 -5.96
N ARG A 81 -11.70 -19.98 -7.11
CA ARG A 81 -11.29 -19.49 -8.44
C ARG A 81 -11.92 -18.14 -8.77
N ALA A 82 -13.19 -17.94 -8.39
CA ALA A 82 -13.86 -16.66 -8.52
C ALA A 82 -13.25 -15.59 -7.58
N ILE A 83 -12.85 -16.01 -6.40
CA ILE A 83 -12.17 -15.16 -5.40
C ILE A 83 -10.78 -14.75 -5.89
N ALA A 84 -10.02 -15.65 -6.51
CA ALA A 84 -8.72 -15.31 -7.11
C ALA A 84 -8.85 -14.28 -8.23
N ALA A 85 -9.85 -14.40 -9.11
CA ALA A 85 -10.13 -13.41 -10.16
C ALA A 85 -10.53 -12.04 -9.58
N ALA A 86 -11.36 -12.04 -8.55
CA ALA A 86 -11.78 -10.81 -7.87
C ALA A 86 -10.61 -10.14 -7.13
N GLY A 87 -9.74 -10.93 -6.48
CA GLY A 87 -8.53 -10.43 -5.82
C GLY A 87 -7.52 -9.79 -6.79
N LEU A 88 -7.51 -10.22 -8.05
CA LEU A 88 -6.72 -9.62 -9.12
C LEU A 88 -7.39 -8.39 -9.75
N GLY A 89 -8.56 -7.97 -9.29
CA GLY A 89 -9.33 -6.91 -9.93
C GLY A 89 -9.81 -7.25 -11.35
N LEU A 90 -9.79 -8.54 -11.71
CA LEU A 90 -10.24 -9.06 -12.99
C LEU A 90 -11.70 -9.48 -12.90
N GLY A 91 -12.45 -9.29 -13.97
CA GLY A 91 -13.82 -9.72 -14.02
C GLY A 91 -13.99 -11.25 -13.96
N PRO A 92 -15.19 -11.75 -13.66
CA PRO A 92 -15.46 -13.19 -13.55
C PRO A 92 -15.16 -13.97 -14.84
N GLU A 93 -15.08 -13.30 -15.99
CA GLU A 93 -14.67 -13.88 -17.27
C GLU A 93 -13.26 -14.47 -17.27
N PHE A 94 -12.38 -13.96 -16.40
CA PHE A 94 -11.02 -14.48 -16.25
C PHE A 94 -10.92 -15.69 -15.32
N ALA A 95 -11.95 -16.00 -14.54
CA ALA A 95 -11.94 -17.11 -13.59
C ALA A 95 -11.64 -18.45 -14.27
N GLY A 96 -12.19 -18.68 -15.47
CA GLY A 96 -11.91 -19.87 -16.28
C GLY A 96 -10.46 -19.95 -16.77
N THR A 97 -9.86 -18.84 -17.17
CA THR A 97 -8.48 -18.76 -17.61
C THR A 97 -7.52 -19.01 -16.45
N ILE A 98 -7.80 -18.43 -15.29
CA ILE A 98 -7.03 -18.64 -14.06
C ILE A 98 -7.11 -20.11 -13.65
N ALA A 99 -8.31 -20.70 -13.64
CA ALA A 99 -8.49 -22.11 -13.32
C ALA A 99 -7.70 -23.04 -14.25
N HIS A 100 -7.79 -22.81 -15.55
CA HIS A 100 -7.05 -23.61 -16.54
C HIS A 100 -5.52 -23.46 -16.38
N ALA A 101 -5.05 -22.24 -16.10
CA ALA A 101 -3.62 -22.01 -15.87
C ALA A 101 -3.11 -22.74 -14.63
N LEU A 102 -3.90 -22.76 -13.54
CA LEU A 102 -3.56 -23.46 -12.30
C LEU A 102 -3.52 -25.00 -12.46
N GLU A 103 -4.33 -25.55 -13.37
CA GLU A 103 -4.42 -27.00 -13.60
C GLU A 103 -3.37 -27.52 -14.59
N THR A 104 -2.94 -26.69 -15.53
CA THR A 104 -2.18 -27.16 -16.69
C THR A 104 -0.74 -26.63 -16.76
N LYS A 105 -0.46 -25.48 -16.17
CA LYS A 105 0.89 -24.90 -16.21
C LYS A 105 1.76 -25.44 -15.08
N PRO A 106 3.06 -25.69 -15.35
CA PRO A 106 4.01 -25.93 -14.28
C PRO A 106 4.06 -24.71 -13.35
N ARG A 107 4.22 -24.94 -12.05
CA ARG A 107 4.37 -23.88 -11.07
C ARG A 107 5.57 -23.02 -11.41
N THR A 108 5.39 -21.69 -11.32
CA THR A 108 6.47 -20.73 -11.57
C THR A 108 7.51 -20.81 -10.46
N PRO A 109 8.79 -21.12 -10.75
CA PRO A 109 9.82 -21.11 -9.73
C PRO A 109 10.06 -19.69 -9.21
N VAL A 110 10.22 -19.55 -7.90
CA VAL A 110 10.47 -18.28 -7.23
C VAL A 110 11.62 -18.42 -6.25
N ILE A 111 12.59 -17.53 -6.36
CA ILE A 111 13.64 -17.32 -5.38
C ILE A 111 13.32 -16.00 -4.68
N TRP A 112 13.20 -15.99 -3.35
CA TRP A 112 12.94 -14.79 -2.56
C TRP A 112 14.19 -14.46 -1.74
N LEU A 113 14.77 -13.30 -2.02
CA LEU A 113 15.97 -12.81 -1.34
C LEU A 113 15.63 -11.65 -0.40
N HIS A 114 16.31 -11.62 0.73
CA HIS A 114 16.18 -10.63 1.78
C HIS A 114 17.47 -9.82 1.93
N GLY A 115 17.37 -8.50 1.72
CA GLY A 115 18.48 -7.55 1.90
C GLY A 115 18.37 -6.78 3.22
N LEU A 116 18.74 -5.48 3.21
CA LEU A 116 18.44 -4.60 4.35
C LEU A 116 16.93 -4.38 4.42
N GLU A 117 16.28 -4.99 5.40
CA GLU A 117 14.82 -5.04 5.49
C GLU A 117 14.33 -5.24 6.94
N CYS A 118 13.02 -5.39 7.13
CA CYS A 118 12.38 -5.62 8.43
C CYS A 118 11.43 -6.83 8.40
N THR A 119 11.50 -7.68 7.39
CA THR A 119 10.64 -8.87 7.16
C THR A 119 9.14 -8.57 7.02
N CYS A 120 8.75 -7.29 7.06
CA CYS A 120 7.32 -6.93 7.02
C CYS A 120 6.64 -7.23 5.69
N CYS A 121 7.36 -7.33 4.57
CA CYS A 121 6.73 -7.71 3.29
C CYS A 121 6.40 -9.20 3.31
N THR A 122 7.30 -10.08 3.76
CA THR A 122 7.01 -11.49 4.01
C THR A 122 5.85 -11.66 4.98
N GLU A 123 5.86 -10.93 6.12
CA GLU A 123 4.75 -10.91 7.09
C GLU A 123 3.42 -10.48 6.45
N SER A 124 3.44 -9.47 5.58
CA SER A 124 2.25 -9.05 4.85
C SER A 124 1.79 -10.13 3.88
N PHE A 125 2.69 -10.72 3.11
CA PHE A 125 2.38 -11.75 2.13
C PHE A 125 1.68 -12.96 2.77
N ILE A 126 2.22 -13.49 3.88
CA ILE A 126 1.63 -14.65 4.56
C ILE A 126 0.26 -14.38 5.18
N ARG A 127 -0.12 -13.11 5.37
CA ARG A 127 -1.44 -12.68 5.86
C ARG A 127 -2.49 -12.52 4.77
N SER A 128 -2.15 -12.79 3.51
CA SER A 128 -3.14 -12.71 2.43
C SER A 128 -4.29 -13.68 2.65
N ALA A 129 -5.50 -13.16 2.56
CA ALA A 129 -6.73 -13.93 2.71
C ALA A 129 -7.35 -14.33 1.36
N ASN A 130 -7.08 -13.56 0.29
CA ASN A 130 -7.70 -13.76 -1.02
C ASN A 130 -6.72 -13.41 -2.17
N PRO A 131 -6.01 -14.41 -2.75
CA PRO A 131 -5.94 -15.82 -2.35
C PRO A 131 -5.15 -16.00 -1.05
N LEU A 132 -5.37 -17.11 -0.34
CA LEU A 132 -4.52 -17.47 0.80
C LEU A 132 -3.06 -17.62 0.33
N ALA A 133 -2.11 -17.12 1.12
CA ALA A 133 -0.69 -17.26 0.80
C ALA A 133 -0.28 -18.74 0.61
N GLY A 134 -0.82 -19.64 1.42
CA GLY A 134 -0.63 -21.08 1.27
C GLY A 134 -1.12 -21.62 -0.09
N ASP A 135 -2.26 -21.16 -0.59
CA ASP A 135 -2.75 -21.55 -1.91
C ASP A 135 -1.82 -21.04 -3.03
N VAL A 136 -1.28 -19.84 -2.89
CA VAL A 136 -0.30 -19.28 -3.84
C VAL A 136 0.96 -20.12 -3.85
N ILE A 137 1.57 -20.38 -2.69
CA ILE A 137 2.84 -21.11 -2.56
C ILE A 137 2.68 -22.57 -3.00
N LEU A 138 1.59 -23.23 -2.60
CA LEU A 138 1.42 -24.67 -2.85
C LEU A 138 0.82 -25.00 -4.21
N SER A 139 0.14 -24.07 -4.90
CA SER A 139 -0.61 -24.36 -6.10
C SER A 139 -0.21 -23.52 -7.32
N MET A 140 0.28 -22.30 -7.14
CA MET A 140 0.51 -21.36 -8.24
C MET A 140 1.99 -21.13 -8.55
N ILE A 141 2.82 -21.05 -7.52
CA ILE A 141 4.25 -20.88 -7.61
C ILE A 141 4.97 -22.08 -6.99
N SER A 142 6.26 -22.20 -7.24
CA SER A 142 7.17 -23.04 -6.46
C SER A 142 8.12 -22.10 -5.76
N LEU A 143 7.90 -21.87 -4.45
CA LEU A 143 8.82 -21.09 -3.64
C LEU A 143 10.00 -21.99 -3.26
N ASP A 144 11.02 -21.97 -4.12
CA ASP A 144 12.15 -22.91 -4.02
C ASP A 144 13.23 -22.41 -3.04
N TYR A 145 13.30 -21.10 -2.81
CA TYR A 145 14.18 -20.49 -1.81
C TYR A 145 13.53 -19.28 -1.17
N ASP A 146 13.56 -19.23 0.17
CA ASP A 146 13.20 -18.11 1.01
C ASP A 146 13.82 -18.33 2.39
N ASP A 147 14.86 -17.62 2.74
CA ASP A 147 15.67 -17.85 3.94
C ASP A 147 14.93 -17.53 5.25
N THR A 148 13.80 -16.83 5.19
CA THR A 148 13.01 -16.49 6.40
C THR A 148 11.94 -17.53 6.76
N ILE A 149 11.41 -18.28 5.78
CA ILE A 149 10.30 -19.23 6.01
C ILE A 149 10.62 -20.67 5.56
N MET A 150 11.76 -20.92 4.92
CA MET A 150 12.17 -22.27 4.55
C MET A 150 12.66 -23.06 5.78
N ALA A 151 12.57 -24.39 5.71
CA ALA A 151 13.03 -25.26 6.79
C ALA A 151 14.55 -25.46 6.80
N ALA A 152 15.22 -25.32 5.65
CA ALA A 152 16.68 -25.45 5.53
C ALA A 152 17.39 -24.24 6.15
N ALA A 153 18.59 -24.46 6.69
CA ALA A 153 19.39 -23.40 7.29
C ALA A 153 20.90 -23.63 7.02
N GLY A 154 21.70 -22.53 7.14
CA GLY A 154 23.15 -22.59 6.96
C GLY A 154 23.58 -23.11 5.59
N HIS A 155 24.55 -24.01 5.55
CA HIS A 155 25.08 -24.56 4.28
C HIS A 155 24.01 -25.20 3.41
N GLN A 156 23.01 -25.86 4.02
CA GLN A 156 21.93 -26.49 3.26
C GLN A 156 21.07 -25.45 2.53
N ALA A 157 20.79 -24.30 3.15
CA ALA A 157 20.06 -23.23 2.51
C ALA A 157 20.83 -22.63 1.32
N GLU A 158 22.13 -22.38 1.49
CA GLU A 158 23.01 -21.90 0.41
C GLU A 158 23.08 -22.89 -0.76
N GLU A 159 23.20 -24.18 -0.47
CA GLU A 159 23.23 -25.23 -1.49
C GLU A 159 21.90 -25.29 -2.26
N ILE A 160 20.77 -25.16 -1.59
CA ILE A 160 19.44 -25.10 -2.24
C ILE A 160 19.36 -23.87 -3.16
N LEU A 161 19.88 -22.72 -2.75
CA LEU A 161 19.91 -21.53 -3.61
C LEU A 161 20.67 -21.78 -4.90
N GLU A 162 21.91 -22.33 -4.79
CA GLU A 162 22.75 -22.66 -5.96
C GLU A 162 22.06 -23.66 -6.89
N GLN A 163 21.53 -24.74 -6.33
CA GLN A 163 20.81 -25.79 -7.11
C GLN A 163 19.57 -25.20 -7.79
N THR A 164 18.86 -24.29 -7.14
CA THR A 164 17.67 -23.66 -7.71
C THR A 164 18.02 -22.74 -8.87
N VAL A 165 19.06 -21.92 -8.73
CA VAL A 165 19.58 -21.06 -9.81
C VAL A 165 19.98 -21.89 -11.03
N GLU A 166 20.76 -22.97 -10.83
CA GLU A 166 21.19 -23.84 -11.92
C GLU A 166 20.02 -24.57 -12.57
N LYS A 167 19.11 -25.13 -11.77
CA LYS A 167 17.97 -25.93 -12.26
C LYS A 167 16.99 -25.11 -13.09
N TYR A 168 16.76 -23.85 -12.72
CA TYR A 168 15.75 -22.98 -13.32
C TYR A 168 16.36 -21.77 -14.04
N ASP A 169 17.57 -21.89 -14.55
CA ASP A 169 18.27 -20.81 -15.28
C ASP A 169 17.37 -20.15 -16.33
N GLY A 170 17.23 -18.84 -16.26
CA GLY A 170 16.38 -18.03 -17.15
C GLY A 170 14.86 -18.21 -16.97
N GLN A 171 14.40 -19.02 -16.02
CA GLN A 171 12.98 -19.38 -15.88
C GLN A 171 12.33 -18.85 -14.60
N TYR A 172 13.09 -18.65 -13.52
CA TYR A 172 12.54 -18.23 -12.24
C TYR A 172 12.30 -16.71 -12.14
N ILE A 173 11.39 -16.34 -11.27
CA ILE A 173 11.16 -14.98 -10.82
C ILE A 173 11.99 -14.75 -9.57
N LEU A 174 12.76 -13.66 -9.56
CA LEU A 174 13.46 -13.20 -8.38
C LEU A 174 12.57 -12.21 -7.61
N ALA A 175 12.15 -12.60 -6.44
CA ALA A 175 11.48 -11.73 -5.48
C ALA A 175 12.54 -11.13 -4.55
N CYS A 176 12.57 -9.80 -4.41
CA CYS A 176 13.51 -9.11 -3.53
C CYS A 176 12.76 -8.31 -2.48
N GLU A 177 13.02 -8.59 -1.22
CA GLU A 177 12.63 -7.77 -0.07
C GLU A 177 13.89 -7.07 0.47
N GLY A 178 13.73 -5.77 0.85
CA GLY A 178 14.89 -4.98 1.28
C GLY A 178 15.76 -4.50 0.13
N ASN A 179 16.93 -4.01 0.45
CA ASN A 179 17.83 -3.40 -0.51
C ASN A 179 19.33 -3.62 -0.21
N PRO A 180 20.21 -3.52 -1.23
CA PRO A 180 21.63 -3.68 -1.06
C PRO A 180 22.28 -2.43 -0.47
N PRO A 181 23.18 -2.55 0.54
CA PRO A 181 24.13 -1.52 0.91
C PRO A 181 25.31 -1.52 -0.06
N LEU A 182 25.86 -0.34 -0.38
CA LEU A 182 27.01 -0.23 -1.28
C LEU A 182 28.30 0.24 -0.58
N ASN A 183 28.23 0.75 0.65
CA ASN A 183 29.42 1.11 1.39
C ASN A 183 30.12 -0.14 1.94
N GLU A 184 31.44 -0.04 2.16
CA GLU A 184 32.28 -1.09 2.74
C GLU A 184 32.09 -2.44 2.01
N ASP A 185 32.03 -2.41 0.67
CA ASP A 185 31.83 -3.57 -0.19
C ASP A 185 30.57 -4.41 0.17
N GLY A 186 29.55 -3.73 0.71
CA GLY A 186 28.28 -4.35 1.07
C GLY A 186 28.26 -5.05 2.43
N MET A 187 29.28 -4.85 3.28
CA MET A 187 29.43 -5.57 4.55
C MET A 187 28.32 -5.30 5.59
N TYR A 188 27.46 -4.31 5.37
CA TYR A 188 26.32 -4.02 6.24
C TYR A 188 25.15 -5.02 6.08
N CYS A 189 25.22 -5.92 5.09
CA CYS A 189 24.25 -7.01 4.91
C CYS A 189 24.98 -8.25 4.38
N ILE A 190 25.26 -9.19 5.29
CA ILE A 190 25.96 -10.45 5.00
C ILE A 190 25.00 -11.62 5.19
N ILE A 191 24.82 -12.42 4.16
CA ILE A 191 23.94 -13.61 4.15
C ILE A 191 24.76 -14.79 3.66
N GLY A 192 24.76 -15.90 4.38
CA GLY A 192 25.56 -17.07 4.03
C GLY A 192 27.06 -16.79 3.94
N GLY A 193 27.58 -15.77 4.66
CA GLY A 193 28.98 -15.35 4.63
C GLY A 193 29.36 -14.47 3.43
N LYS A 194 28.41 -14.07 2.58
CA LYS A 194 28.61 -13.22 1.40
C LYS A 194 27.84 -11.91 1.53
N PRO A 195 28.33 -10.78 0.96
CA PRO A 195 27.55 -9.56 0.85
C PRO A 195 26.27 -9.79 0.06
N PHE A 196 25.14 -9.29 0.56
CA PHE A 196 23.86 -9.40 -0.14
C PHE A 196 23.91 -8.83 -1.57
N THR A 197 24.67 -7.76 -1.78
CA THR A 197 24.84 -7.14 -3.10
C THR A 197 25.44 -8.14 -4.11
N GLU A 198 26.43 -8.95 -3.70
CA GLU A 198 27.03 -9.99 -4.54
C GLU A 198 26.03 -11.10 -4.83
N GLN A 199 25.33 -11.60 -3.81
CA GLN A 199 24.30 -12.62 -3.95
C GLN A 199 23.17 -12.15 -4.88
N LEU A 200 22.69 -10.90 -4.69
CA LEU A 200 21.65 -10.30 -5.52
C LEU A 200 22.06 -10.23 -7.00
N MET A 201 23.24 -9.73 -7.30
CA MET A 201 23.73 -9.61 -8.68
C MET A 201 23.81 -10.97 -9.36
N ARG A 202 24.42 -11.94 -8.68
CA ARG A 202 24.58 -13.31 -9.18
C ARG A 202 23.23 -13.98 -9.47
N VAL A 203 22.28 -13.90 -8.52
CA VAL A 203 20.94 -14.49 -8.70
C VAL A 203 20.13 -13.73 -9.75
N ALA A 204 20.29 -12.42 -9.85
CA ALA A 204 19.60 -11.61 -10.86
C ALA A 204 20.05 -11.94 -12.29
N ASP A 205 21.31 -12.25 -12.52
CA ASP A 205 21.84 -12.58 -13.84
C ASP A 205 21.10 -13.75 -14.51
N HIS A 206 20.61 -14.68 -13.72
CA HIS A 206 19.92 -15.89 -14.17
C HIS A 206 18.37 -15.80 -14.08
N CYS A 207 17.81 -14.71 -13.56
CA CYS A 207 16.36 -14.59 -13.43
C CYS A 207 15.68 -14.11 -14.72
N LYS A 208 14.40 -14.44 -14.86
CA LYS A 208 13.56 -13.96 -15.96
C LYS A 208 13.03 -12.55 -15.75
N ALA A 209 12.66 -12.23 -14.52
CA ALA A 209 12.19 -10.91 -14.09
C ALA A 209 12.34 -10.78 -12.58
N ILE A 210 12.28 -9.55 -12.08
CA ILE A 210 12.41 -9.21 -10.66
C ILE A 210 11.11 -8.59 -10.17
N ILE A 211 10.68 -8.97 -8.96
CA ILE A 211 9.64 -8.28 -8.21
C ILE A 211 10.30 -7.62 -6.99
N SER A 212 10.26 -6.30 -6.92
CA SER A 212 10.76 -5.54 -5.77
C SER A 212 9.63 -5.35 -4.76
N TRP A 213 9.65 -6.16 -3.69
CA TRP A 213 8.68 -6.09 -2.60
C TRP A 213 8.97 -4.93 -1.66
N GLY A 214 7.95 -4.15 -1.41
CA GLY A 214 8.01 -3.04 -0.47
C GLY A 214 8.76 -1.82 -0.99
N SER A 215 8.68 -0.74 -0.22
CA SER A 215 9.34 0.53 -0.54
C SER A 215 10.86 0.44 -0.37
N CYS A 216 11.37 -0.51 0.42
CA CYS A 216 12.79 -0.74 0.58
C CYS A 216 13.43 -1.18 -0.75
N ALA A 217 12.96 -2.28 -1.33
CA ALA A 217 13.44 -2.77 -2.62
C ALA A 217 13.12 -1.82 -3.78
N SER A 218 11.94 -1.14 -3.74
CA SER A 218 11.46 -0.29 -4.82
C SER A 218 12.12 1.09 -4.85
N TYR A 219 12.39 1.71 -3.69
CA TYR A 219 12.81 3.11 -3.57
C TYR A 219 13.93 3.38 -2.55
N GLY A 220 14.31 2.38 -1.75
CA GLY A 220 15.33 2.52 -0.71
C GLY A 220 14.76 2.67 0.70
N CYS A 221 13.64 3.36 0.89
CA CYS A 221 12.90 3.52 2.13
C CYS A 221 13.76 3.99 3.31
N VAL A 222 13.52 3.51 4.53
CA VAL A 222 14.20 3.95 5.75
C VAL A 222 15.71 3.70 5.71
N GLN A 223 16.15 2.63 5.08
CA GLN A 223 17.59 2.30 4.99
C GLN A 223 18.34 3.32 4.12
N ALA A 224 17.71 3.85 3.08
CA ALA A 224 18.26 4.86 2.20
C ALA A 224 17.94 6.30 2.62
N ALA A 225 17.20 6.49 3.72
CA ALA A 225 16.90 7.81 4.26
C ALA A 225 18.19 8.53 4.72
N LYS A 226 18.23 9.84 4.59
CA LYS A 226 19.40 10.64 4.96
C LYS A 226 19.72 10.48 6.45
N PRO A 227 20.99 10.35 6.83
CA PRO A 227 22.22 10.52 6.03
C PRO A 227 22.65 9.29 5.22
N ASN A 228 21.97 8.17 5.24
CA ASN A 228 22.24 6.92 4.52
C ASN A 228 23.71 6.43 4.67
N PRO A 229 24.16 6.09 5.87
CA PRO A 229 25.56 5.75 6.11
C PRO A 229 25.99 4.46 5.43
N THR A 230 25.06 3.53 5.19
CA THR A 230 25.32 2.26 4.50
C THR A 230 25.33 2.40 2.98
N ARG A 231 24.94 3.58 2.47
CA ARG A 231 24.72 3.82 1.06
C ARG A 231 23.76 2.78 0.45
N ALA A 232 22.68 2.49 1.17
CA ALA A 232 21.62 1.61 0.71
C ALA A 232 20.90 2.21 -0.51
N VAL A 233 20.62 1.38 -1.52
CA VAL A 233 19.99 1.83 -2.77
C VAL A 233 18.88 0.85 -3.21
N PRO A 234 17.82 1.31 -3.91
CA PRO A 234 16.82 0.40 -4.44
C PRO A 234 17.40 -0.56 -5.49
N ILE A 235 16.77 -1.71 -5.66
CA ILE A 235 17.23 -2.81 -6.54
C ILE A 235 17.52 -2.34 -7.96
N HIS A 236 16.68 -1.50 -8.55
CA HIS A 236 16.83 -0.99 -9.92
C HIS A 236 18.04 -0.06 -10.13
N LYS A 237 18.77 0.32 -9.07
CA LYS A 237 20.03 1.06 -9.17
C LYS A 237 21.24 0.14 -9.32
N VAL A 238 21.10 -1.13 -8.96
CA VAL A 238 22.14 -2.14 -9.06
C VAL A 238 21.88 -3.04 -10.27
N ILE A 239 20.64 -3.46 -10.48
CA ILE A 239 20.24 -4.30 -11.62
C ILE A 239 19.61 -3.43 -12.69
N LEU A 240 20.27 -3.34 -13.85
CA LEU A 240 19.90 -2.38 -14.92
C LEU A 240 19.30 -3.06 -16.16
N ASP A 241 19.52 -4.37 -16.34
CA ASP A 241 19.25 -5.13 -17.56
C ASP A 241 18.07 -6.09 -17.45
N LYS A 242 17.44 -6.20 -16.29
CA LYS A 242 16.29 -7.09 -16.06
C LYS A 242 14.98 -6.33 -15.95
N PRO A 243 13.86 -6.90 -16.40
CA PRO A 243 12.55 -6.34 -16.14
C PRO A 243 12.25 -6.33 -14.62
N ILE A 244 11.89 -5.17 -14.07
CA ILE A 244 11.60 -5.01 -12.64
C ILE A 244 10.17 -4.52 -12.45
N VAL A 245 9.39 -5.26 -11.68
CA VAL A 245 8.06 -4.86 -11.20
C VAL A 245 8.21 -4.34 -9.77
N LYS A 246 7.84 -3.10 -9.55
CA LYS A 246 7.88 -2.48 -8.21
C LYS A 246 6.52 -2.60 -7.54
N VAL A 247 6.50 -3.14 -6.34
CA VAL A 247 5.30 -3.26 -5.51
C VAL A 247 5.55 -2.52 -4.19
N PRO A 248 5.54 -1.17 -4.21
CA PRO A 248 5.88 -0.37 -3.05
C PRO A 248 4.76 -0.36 -2.00
N GLY A 249 5.17 -0.08 -0.79
CA GLY A 249 4.40 -0.01 0.45
C GLY A 249 5.33 -0.36 1.61
N CYS A 250 4.98 -0.02 2.83
CA CYS A 250 5.83 -0.31 3.99
C CYS A 250 4.99 -0.91 5.13
N PRO A 251 4.68 -2.22 4.96
CA PRO A 251 4.78 -3.10 3.78
C PRO A 251 3.69 -2.84 2.71
N PRO A 252 3.70 -3.50 1.55
CA PRO A 252 2.56 -3.52 0.63
C PRO A 252 1.37 -4.29 1.21
N ILE A 253 0.18 -4.06 0.70
CA ILE A 253 -1.02 -4.82 1.06
C ILE A 253 -0.83 -6.28 0.66
N ALA A 254 -1.21 -7.21 1.53
CA ALA A 254 -1.06 -8.65 1.31
C ALA A 254 -1.62 -9.12 -0.04
N GLU A 255 -2.87 -8.72 -0.35
CA GLU A 255 -3.56 -9.07 -1.59
C GLU A 255 -2.95 -8.40 -2.84
N VAL A 256 -2.26 -7.27 -2.68
CA VAL A 256 -1.51 -6.64 -3.77
C VAL A 256 -0.25 -7.45 -4.09
N MET A 257 0.42 -8.01 -3.09
CA MET A 257 1.58 -8.88 -3.28
C MET A 257 1.16 -10.19 -3.93
N THR A 258 0.20 -10.92 -3.35
CA THR A 258 -0.29 -12.18 -3.92
C THR A 258 -0.90 -11.97 -5.31
N GLY A 259 -1.61 -10.87 -5.54
CA GLY A 259 -2.16 -10.50 -6.85
C GLY A 259 -1.09 -10.27 -7.90
N GLY A 260 0.00 -9.59 -7.54
CA GLY A 260 1.12 -9.34 -8.47
C GLY A 260 1.79 -10.62 -8.96
N ILE A 261 2.12 -11.53 -8.04
CA ILE A 261 2.78 -12.79 -8.38
C ILE A 261 1.82 -13.76 -9.09
N THR A 262 0.55 -13.81 -8.65
CA THR A 262 -0.49 -14.62 -9.28
C THR A 262 -0.77 -14.21 -10.71
N TYR A 263 -0.76 -12.90 -11.00
CA TYR A 263 -0.89 -12.40 -12.36
C TYR A 263 0.17 -13.01 -13.28
N TYR A 264 1.44 -12.97 -12.85
CA TYR A 264 2.52 -13.57 -13.63
C TYR A 264 2.37 -15.08 -13.77
N ALA A 265 2.09 -15.79 -12.68
CA ALA A 265 1.91 -17.25 -12.70
C ALA A 265 0.77 -17.67 -13.65
N THR A 266 -0.31 -16.87 -13.71
CA THR A 266 -1.47 -17.16 -14.55
C THR A 266 -1.21 -16.86 -16.02
N PHE A 267 -0.70 -15.67 -16.34
CA PHE A 267 -0.62 -15.17 -17.71
C PHE A 267 0.76 -15.39 -18.34
N GLY A 268 1.80 -15.69 -17.57
CA GLY A 268 3.19 -15.86 -18.04
C GLY A 268 3.83 -14.57 -18.52
N GLN A 269 3.25 -13.43 -18.20
CA GLN A 269 3.71 -12.08 -18.56
C GLN A 269 3.53 -11.11 -17.40
N LEU A 270 4.34 -10.06 -17.38
CA LEU A 270 4.25 -9.03 -16.35
C LEU A 270 2.95 -8.21 -16.51
N PRO A 271 2.35 -7.73 -15.41
CA PRO A 271 1.19 -6.87 -15.48
C PRO A 271 1.52 -5.53 -16.17
N PRO A 272 0.52 -4.82 -16.75
CA PRO A 272 0.72 -3.48 -17.24
C PRO A 272 1.24 -2.54 -16.14
N LEU A 273 2.39 -1.88 -16.41
CA LEU A 273 3.07 -1.03 -15.45
C LEU A 273 2.81 0.46 -15.72
N ASP A 274 2.86 1.26 -14.65
CA ASP A 274 2.91 2.71 -14.73
C ASP A 274 4.33 3.21 -15.06
N ARG A 275 4.52 4.52 -15.13
CA ARG A 275 5.82 5.14 -15.43
C ARG A 275 6.90 4.88 -14.37
N GLN A 276 6.51 4.49 -13.17
CA GLN A 276 7.42 4.16 -12.07
C GLN A 276 7.73 2.66 -11.98
N GLY A 277 7.13 1.83 -12.86
CA GLY A 277 7.29 0.39 -12.86
C GLY A 277 6.36 -0.35 -11.89
N ARG A 278 5.24 0.27 -11.47
CA ARG A 278 4.25 -0.32 -10.56
C ARG A 278 3.06 -0.89 -11.33
N PRO A 279 2.45 -2.01 -10.91
CA PRO A 279 1.25 -2.56 -11.54
C PRO A 279 0.09 -1.55 -11.53
N LYS A 280 -0.39 -1.14 -12.72
CA LYS A 280 -1.47 -0.15 -12.86
C LYS A 280 -2.76 -0.57 -12.15
N MET A 281 -3.03 -1.87 -12.08
CA MET A 281 -4.22 -2.41 -11.43
C MET A 281 -4.31 -2.04 -9.94
N PHE A 282 -3.16 -1.82 -9.26
CA PHE A 282 -3.09 -1.47 -7.84
C PHE A 282 -2.63 -0.04 -7.59
N TYR A 283 -1.82 0.52 -8.50
CA TYR A 283 -1.18 1.84 -8.34
C TYR A 283 -1.63 2.85 -9.40
N GLY A 284 -2.67 2.54 -10.17
CA GLY A 284 -3.18 3.43 -11.23
C GLY A 284 -4.02 4.60 -10.72
N GLN A 285 -4.44 4.61 -9.46
CA GLN A 285 -5.29 5.63 -8.86
C GLN A 285 -4.71 6.12 -7.54
N ARG A 286 -4.91 7.41 -7.24
CA ARG A 286 -4.53 7.97 -5.95
C ARG A 286 -5.49 7.47 -4.87
N LEU A 287 -4.94 7.23 -3.68
CA LEU A 287 -5.72 6.82 -2.52
C LEU A 287 -6.86 7.80 -2.21
N HIS A 288 -6.60 9.10 -2.34
CA HIS A 288 -7.56 10.16 -2.10
C HIS A 288 -8.78 10.10 -3.03
N ASP A 289 -8.62 9.68 -4.30
CA ASP A 289 -9.70 9.65 -5.29
C ASP A 289 -10.78 8.60 -4.96
N LYS A 290 -10.41 7.57 -4.18
CA LYS A 290 -11.30 6.49 -3.72
C LYS A 290 -11.48 6.45 -2.20
N CYS A 291 -11.01 7.49 -1.49
CA CYS A 291 -11.14 7.56 -0.04
C CYS A 291 -12.59 7.82 0.37
N TYR A 292 -13.11 7.01 1.30
CA TYR A 292 -14.48 7.21 1.82
C TYR A 292 -14.66 8.54 2.57
N ARG A 293 -13.54 9.18 3.04
CA ARG A 293 -13.57 10.51 3.65
C ARG A 293 -13.51 11.65 2.61
N ARG A 294 -13.48 11.35 1.31
CA ARG A 294 -13.42 12.35 0.25
C ARG A 294 -14.58 13.35 0.30
N PRO A 295 -15.85 12.97 0.59
CA PRO A 295 -16.94 13.94 0.73
C PRO A 295 -16.69 14.99 1.81
N HIS A 296 -16.03 14.63 2.92
CA HIS A 296 -15.64 15.58 3.96
C HIS A 296 -14.56 16.55 3.49
N PHE A 297 -13.61 16.10 2.66
CA PHE A 297 -12.62 16.99 2.05
C PHE A 297 -13.30 18.03 1.17
N ASP A 298 -14.20 17.58 0.29
CA ASP A 298 -14.93 18.45 -0.66
C ASP A 298 -15.86 19.42 0.07
N ALA A 299 -16.40 19.07 1.23
CA ALA A 299 -17.22 19.91 2.11
C ALA A 299 -16.41 20.82 3.06
N GLY A 300 -15.07 20.78 3.02
CA GLY A 300 -14.22 21.57 3.92
C GLY A 300 -14.23 21.10 5.39
N GLN A 301 -14.66 19.85 5.64
CA GLN A 301 -14.76 19.25 6.97
C GLN A 301 -13.48 18.51 7.30
N PHE A 302 -12.65 19.06 8.16
CA PHE A 302 -11.35 18.53 8.50
C PHE A 302 -11.19 18.21 9.98
N VAL A 303 -10.34 17.23 10.27
CA VAL A 303 -9.74 17.03 11.59
C VAL A 303 -8.64 18.08 11.74
N GLU A 304 -8.76 18.94 12.75
CA GLU A 304 -7.76 19.98 13.03
C GLU A 304 -6.68 19.47 14.00
N LYS A 305 -7.06 18.57 14.92
CA LYS A 305 -6.20 17.90 15.89
C LYS A 305 -6.65 16.48 16.09
N PHE A 306 -5.73 15.58 16.42
CA PHE A 306 -6.10 14.24 16.84
C PHE A 306 -7.04 14.30 18.05
N ASP A 307 -8.06 13.45 18.06
CA ASP A 307 -9.11 13.36 19.08
C ASP A 307 -10.03 14.60 19.24
N ASP A 308 -10.06 15.50 18.27
CA ASP A 308 -11.05 16.57 18.24
C ASP A 308 -12.46 16.07 17.82
N GLU A 309 -13.42 16.97 17.80
CA GLU A 309 -14.80 16.65 17.36
C GLU A 309 -14.84 16.18 15.89
N GLY A 310 -13.99 16.75 15.03
CA GLY A 310 -13.85 16.33 13.63
C GLY A 310 -13.33 14.91 13.52
N ALA A 311 -12.38 14.51 14.37
CA ALA A 311 -11.84 13.14 14.42
C ALA A 311 -12.95 12.15 14.81
N ARG A 312 -13.75 12.46 15.86
CA ARG A 312 -14.87 11.62 16.32
C ARG A 312 -15.99 11.52 15.27
N LYS A 313 -16.20 12.57 14.48
CA LYS A 313 -17.15 12.57 13.36
C LYS A 313 -16.62 11.94 12.07
N GLY A 314 -15.37 11.49 12.04
CA GLY A 314 -14.77 10.86 10.87
C GLY A 314 -14.43 11.83 9.73
N TYR A 315 -14.19 13.12 10.01
CA TYR A 315 -13.83 14.13 9.02
C TYR A 315 -12.50 13.83 8.34
N CYS A 316 -12.19 14.55 7.25
CA CYS A 316 -10.99 14.33 6.47
C CYS A 316 -9.70 14.63 7.27
N LEU A 317 -8.72 13.73 7.18
CA LEU A 317 -7.43 13.82 7.89
C LEU A 317 -6.39 14.71 7.19
N TYR A 318 -6.77 15.47 6.16
CA TYR A 318 -5.85 16.28 5.37
C TYR A 318 -5.03 17.25 6.21
N LYS A 319 -5.66 17.94 7.15
CA LYS A 319 -5.00 18.95 7.99
C LYS A 319 -4.08 18.37 9.07
N VAL A 320 -4.23 17.10 9.41
CA VAL A 320 -3.33 16.37 10.29
C VAL A 320 -2.29 15.55 9.52
N GLY A 321 -1.99 15.94 8.27
CA GLY A 321 -0.84 15.47 7.51
C GLY A 321 -1.09 14.34 6.54
N CYS A 322 -2.35 14.01 6.19
CA CYS A 322 -2.65 12.93 5.25
C CYS A 322 -2.05 13.19 3.86
N LYS A 323 -1.19 12.26 3.40
CA LYS A 323 -0.54 12.27 2.08
C LYS A 323 -1.39 11.59 0.99
N GLY A 324 -2.63 11.19 1.30
CA GLY A 324 -3.54 10.53 0.36
C GLY A 324 -3.68 11.21 -1.01
N PRO A 325 -3.73 12.56 -1.11
CA PRO A 325 -3.81 13.27 -2.39
C PRO A 325 -2.64 13.04 -3.35
N THR A 326 -1.47 12.68 -2.86
CA THR A 326 -0.25 12.45 -3.66
C THR A 326 0.19 10.98 -3.68
N THR A 327 -0.57 10.07 -3.05
CA THR A 327 -0.19 8.67 -2.87
C THR A 327 -0.99 7.76 -3.79
N TYR A 328 -0.30 7.00 -4.63
CA TYR A 328 -0.88 5.96 -5.49
C TYR A 328 -0.78 4.61 -4.78
N ASN A 329 -1.90 4.07 -4.35
CA ASN A 329 -1.98 2.77 -3.66
C ASN A 329 -3.43 2.28 -3.62
N ALA A 330 -3.63 0.98 -3.46
CA ALA A 330 -4.92 0.33 -3.39
C ALA A 330 -5.56 0.32 -1.98
N CYS A 331 -4.99 1.02 -0.99
CA CYS A 331 -5.49 0.99 0.41
C CYS A 331 -6.97 1.36 0.55
N SER A 332 -7.49 2.27 -0.27
CA SER A 332 -8.91 2.69 -0.23
C SER A 332 -9.87 1.70 -0.91
N THR A 333 -9.35 0.78 -1.71
CA THR A 333 -10.15 -0.18 -2.50
C THR A 333 -9.97 -1.62 -2.03
N VAL A 334 -8.73 -2.11 -1.98
CA VAL A 334 -8.40 -3.47 -1.54
C VAL A 334 -8.45 -3.56 -0.01
N ARG A 335 -7.95 -2.52 0.69
CA ARG A 335 -7.81 -2.46 2.15
C ARG A 335 -6.84 -3.51 2.69
N TRP A 336 -6.77 -3.62 4.03
CA TRP A 336 -5.92 -4.52 4.78
C TRP A 336 -6.74 -5.56 5.51
N ASN A 337 -6.10 -6.64 5.97
CA ASN A 337 -6.70 -7.71 6.78
C ASN A 337 -7.96 -8.30 6.12
N GLY A 338 -7.82 -8.75 4.87
CA GLY A 338 -8.94 -9.33 4.13
C GLY A 338 -10.03 -8.32 3.76
N GLY A 339 -9.69 -7.04 3.60
CA GLY A 339 -10.63 -5.98 3.22
C GLY A 339 -11.30 -5.26 4.40
N LEU A 340 -10.87 -5.56 5.64
CA LEU A 340 -11.52 -5.00 6.84
C LEU A 340 -11.33 -3.50 6.95
N SER A 341 -10.08 -3.00 6.89
CA SER A 341 -9.75 -1.61 7.19
C SER A 341 -8.47 -1.16 6.50
N PHE A 342 -8.18 0.14 6.59
CA PHE A 342 -6.90 0.74 6.20
C PHE A 342 -6.60 1.96 7.10
N PRO A 343 -5.35 2.47 7.13
CA PRO A 343 -4.95 3.48 8.14
C PRO A 343 -5.89 4.68 8.26
N ILE A 344 -6.37 5.25 7.16
CA ILE A 344 -7.31 6.40 7.20
C ILE A 344 -8.64 6.00 7.84
N GLN A 345 -9.11 4.77 7.62
CA GLN A 345 -10.33 4.27 8.23
C GLN A 345 -10.16 4.10 9.75
N ALA A 346 -8.98 3.67 10.17
CA ALA A 346 -8.61 3.57 11.57
C ALA A 346 -8.26 4.93 12.25
N GLY A 347 -8.44 6.06 11.55
CA GLY A 347 -8.19 7.40 12.09
C GLY A 347 -6.76 7.90 11.94
N HIS A 348 -5.87 7.16 11.26
CA HIS A 348 -4.49 7.57 11.02
C HIS A 348 -4.30 8.15 9.61
N PRO A 349 -3.68 9.34 9.43
CA PRO A 349 -3.44 9.91 8.12
C PRO A 349 -2.51 9.02 7.28
N CYS A 350 -2.71 9.00 5.96
CA CYS A 350 -1.78 8.35 5.05
C CYS A 350 -0.40 9.01 5.10
N ILE A 351 0.65 8.24 5.31
CA ILE A 351 2.04 8.74 5.34
C ILE A 351 2.74 8.71 3.99
N GLY A 352 2.08 8.19 2.94
CA GLY A 352 2.65 8.13 1.60
C GLY A 352 3.63 6.97 1.38
N CYS A 353 3.52 5.89 2.13
CA CYS A 353 4.51 4.81 2.20
C CYS A 353 4.82 4.10 0.87
N SER A 354 3.97 4.23 -0.15
CA SER A 354 4.18 3.69 -1.51
C SER A 354 4.78 4.69 -2.50
N GLU A 355 5.18 5.88 -2.04
CA GLU A 355 5.79 6.90 -2.89
C GLU A 355 7.29 7.00 -2.64
N ASP A 356 8.03 7.33 -3.70
CA ASP A 356 9.48 7.50 -3.63
C ASP A 356 9.87 8.62 -2.66
N GLY A 357 10.85 8.36 -1.82
CA GLY A 357 11.43 9.31 -0.88
C GLY A 357 10.50 9.77 0.24
N PHE A 358 9.41 9.05 0.56
CA PHE A 358 8.45 9.46 1.59
C PHE A 358 9.09 9.69 2.97
N TRP A 359 10.22 9.03 3.28
CA TRP A 359 10.97 9.20 4.52
C TRP A 359 11.69 10.55 4.63
N ASP A 360 12.02 11.18 3.51
CA ASP A 360 12.82 12.40 3.45
C ASP A 360 11.99 13.64 3.04
N LYS A 361 10.65 13.52 2.94
CA LYS A 361 9.75 14.60 2.52
C LYS A 361 9.09 15.36 3.66
N GLY A 362 9.76 15.48 4.79
CA GLY A 362 9.25 16.12 6.00
C GLY A 362 8.58 15.14 6.98
N GLY A 363 7.96 15.64 8.03
CA GLY A 363 7.29 14.82 9.03
C GLY A 363 6.05 14.11 8.50
N PHE A 364 5.75 12.93 9.08
CA PHE A 364 4.57 12.16 8.67
C PHE A 364 3.26 12.91 8.87
N TYR A 365 3.22 13.80 9.84
CA TYR A 365 2.06 14.62 10.18
C TYR A 365 2.13 16.05 9.63
N ASP A 366 3.19 16.37 8.89
CA ASP A 366 3.27 17.66 8.22
C ASP A 366 2.23 17.75 7.12
N ARG A 367 1.53 18.86 7.06
CA ARG A 367 0.52 19.13 6.05
C ARG A 367 1.14 19.23 4.65
N LEU A 368 0.49 18.67 3.66
CA LEU A 368 0.87 18.89 2.27
C LEU A 368 0.75 20.38 1.93
N THR A 369 1.85 20.95 1.42
CA THR A 369 1.92 22.34 0.95
C THR A 369 1.87 22.45 -0.56
N SER A 370 2.12 21.34 -1.27
CA SER A 370 2.02 21.23 -2.72
C SER A 370 1.12 20.04 -3.11
N ILE A 371 0.33 20.20 -4.13
CA ILE A 371 -0.50 19.15 -4.73
C ILE A 371 -0.22 19.14 -6.21
N ASP A 372 0.10 17.97 -6.78
CA ASP A 372 0.19 17.77 -8.22
C ASP A 372 -1.21 17.90 -8.83
N ALA A 373 -1.45 18.97 -9.54
CA ALA A 373 -2.68 19.17 -10.30
C ALA A 373 -2.32 19.35 -11.77
N PHE A 374 -2.91 18.53 -12.64
CA PHE A 374 -2.70 18.58 -14.09
C PHE A 374 -1.23 18.50 -14.55
N GLY A 375 -0.39 17.79 -13.78
CA GLY A 375 1.03 17.62 -14.07
C GLY A 375 1.91 18.83 -13.70
N VAL A 376 1.39 19.76 -12.90
CA VAL A 376 2.14 20.91 -12.37
C VAL A 376 2.23 20.79 -10.85
N GLU A 377 3.43 20.66 -10.30
CA GLU A 377 3.68 20.86 -8.88
C GLU A 377 3.48 22.33 -8.53
N SER A 378 2.46 22.64 -7.74
CA SER A 378 2.18 23.98 -7.32
C SER A 378 1.76 24.03 -5.85
N ASN A 379 2.28 25.03 -5.16
CA ASN A 379 1.89 25.31 -3.80
C ASN A 379 0.47 25.91 -3.81
N ALA A 380 -0.51 25.23 -3.20
CA ALA A 380 -1.91 25.63 -3.17
C ALA A 380 -2.10 27.06 -2.61
N ASP A 381 -1.29 27.47 -1.64
CA ASP A 381 -1.35 28.82 -1.04
C ASP A 381 -0.83 29.87 -2.03
N LYS A 382 0.19 29.54 -2.84
CA LYS A 382 0.68 30.45 -3.90
C LYS A 382 -0.33 30.61 -5.02
N ILE A 383 -0.99 29.53 -5.44
CA ILE A 383 -2.04 29.60 -6.46
C ILE A 383 -3.21 30.44 -5.96
N GLY A 384 -3.69 30.15 -4.77
CA GLY A 384 -4.79 30.90 -4.14
C GLY A 384 -4.43 32.38 -3.96
N GLY A 385 -3.25 32.70 -3.47
CA GLY A 385 -2.75 34.05 -3.30
C GLY A 385 -2.59 34.79 -4.63
N THR A 386 -2.05 34.14 -5.66
CA THR A 386 -1.90 34.72 -7.01
C THR A 386 -3.27 34.98 -7.64
N ALA A 387 -4.19 34.03 -7.57
CA ALA A 387 -5.56 34.22 -8.08
C ALA A 387 -6.29 35.36 -7.37
N ALA A 388 -6.18 35.46 -6.05
CA ALA A 388 -6.75 36.55 -5.27
C ALA A 388 -6.13 37.90 -5.64
N ALA A 389 -4.83 37.97 -5.85
CA ALA A 389 -4.14 39.20 -6.29
C ALA A 389 -4.58 39.66 -7.67
N ILE A 390 -4.74 38.73 -8.63
CA ILE A 390 -5.23 39.03 -9.98
C ILE A 390 -6.66 39.57 -9.95
N VAL A 391 -7.56 38.90 -9.24
CA VAL A 391 -8.96 39.30 -9.14
C VAL A 391 -9.07 40.65 -8.39
N GLY A 392 -8.36 40.78 -7.27
CA GLY A 392 -8.34 42.04 -6.49
C GLY A 392 -7.78 43.22 -7.29
N GLY A 393 -6.71 42.99 -8.06
CA GLY A 393 -6.14 43.98 -8.98
C GLY A 393 -7.13 44.43 -10.07
N ALA A 394 -7.79 43.48 -10.72
CA ALA A 394 -8.80 43.77 -11.75
C ALA A 394 -9.98 44.57 -11.19
N VAL A 395 -10.46 44.21 -9.99
CA VAL A 395 -11.52 44.98 -9.31
C VAL A 395 -11.07 46.39 -8.97
N ALA A 396 -9.85 46.57 -8.44
CA ALA A 396 -9.31 47.90 -8.12
C ALA A 396 -9.16 48.78 -9.37
N ILE A 397 -8.65 48.23 -10.48
CA ILE A 397 -8.54 48.98 -11.77
C ILE A 397 -9.91 49.36 -12.31
N HIS A 398 -10.91 48.45 -12.22
CA HIS A 398 -12.27 48.75 -12.66
C HIS A 398 -12.94 49.83 -11.77
N ALA A 399 -12.75 49.79 -10.47
CA ALA A 399 -13.25 50.80 -9.56
C ALA A 399 -12.61 52.16 -9.82
N ALA A 400 -11.28 52.22 -9.99
CA ALA A 400 -10.57 53.46 -10.33
C ALA A 400 -11.07 54.08 -11.62
N GLY A 401 -11.17 53.24 -12.70
CA GLY A 401 -11.72 53.68 -13.98
C GLY A 401 -13.15 54.21 -13.88
N SER A 402 -13.98 53.59 -13.08
CA SER A 402 -15.36 54.03 -12.83
C SER A 402 -15.43 55.37 -12.11
N VAL A 403 -14.54 55.61 -11.14
CA VAL A 403 -14.41 56.91 -10.46
C VAL A 403 -13.95 58.01 -11.40
N ILE A 404 -12.88 57.74 -12.19
CA ILE A 404 -12.36 58.68 -13.16
C ILE A 404 -13.43 59.07 -14.18
N LYS A 405 -14.18 58.09 -14.70
CA LYS A 405 -15.29 58.34 -15.65
C LYS A 405 -16.39 59.24 -15.03
N ARG A 406 -16.75 59.01 -13.79
CA ARG A 406 -17.76 59.83 -13.06
C ARG A 406 -17.27 61.25 -12.84
N VAL A 407 -15.99 61.45 -12.53
CA VAL A 407 -15.39 62.76 -12.33
C VAL A 407 -15.33 63.55 -13.65
N ALA A 408 -14.89 62.89 -14.72
CA ALA A 408 -14.87 63.50 -16.07
C ALA A 408 -16.28 63.92 -16.55
N GLN A 409 -17.28 63.08 -16.35
CA GLN A 409 -18.68 63.42 -16.69
C GLN A 409 -19.28 64.57 -15.88
N LYS A 410 -18.80 64.80 -14.64
CA LYS A 410 -19.24 65.97 -13.86
C LYS A 410 -18.61 67.29 -14.36
N GLY A 411 -17.37 67.24 -14.85
CA GLY A 411 -16.70 68.42 -15.40
C GLY A 411 -17.35 68.95 -16.70
N ASP A 412 -17.94 68.03 -17.50
CA ASP A 412 -18.61 68.41 -18.76
C ASP A 412 -20.03 69.02 -18.56
N HIS A 413 -20.57 68.90 -17.33
CA HIS A 413 -21.88 69.51 -17.01
C HIS A 413 -21.78 70.89 -16.33
N GLU A 414 -20.57 71.32 -15.93
CA GLU A 414 -20.33 72.61 -15.30
C GLU A 414 -19.66 73.65 -16.26
N SER A 415 -19.45 73.29 -17.52
CA SER A 415 -19.01 74.19 -18.59
C SER A 415 -20.15 74.45 -19.57
#